data_8a945bd6ed6528efbe670cf3e6708f0b
#
_entry.id   8a945bd6ed6528efbe670cf3e6708f0b
#
_cell.length_a   1.000
_cell.length_b   1.000
_cell.length_c   1.000
_cell.angle_alpha   90.00
_cell.angle_beta   90.00
_cell.angle_gamma   90.00
#
_symmetry.space_group_name_H-M   'P 1'
#
loop_
_entity.id
_entity.type
_entity.pdbx_description
1 polymer ?
#
loop_
_entity_poly.entity_id
_entity_poly.type
_entity_poly.pdbx_seq_one_letter_code
_entity_poly.pdbx_strand_id
1 'polypeptide(L)'
;MPEASQIRLQRVLEQLRLYEHPLLDFSAREKNEGVEVIIKFKDASIPVHTYYFDLHARDLDDAQFEWSFQRQLYDALHDYFVEMFIRTPQDRADRQRKGL
;
A
#
# COMPACT_ATOMS: atom_id res chain seq x y z
N MET A 1 -13.70 11.36 -23.60
CA MET A 1 -13.13 10.02 -23.37
C MET A 1 -12.33 10.00 -22.08
N PRO A 2 -12.44 8.98 -21.27
CA PRO A 2 -11.56 8.87 -20.12
C PRO A 2 -10.13 8.67 -20.59
N GLU A 3 -9.23 9.37 -19.94
CA GLU A 3 -7.81 9.23 -20.24
C GLU A 3 -7.30 7.87 -19.76
N ALA A 4 -6.19 7.40 -20.33
CA ALA A 4 -5.58 6.14 -19.95
C ALA A 4 -5.26 6.09 -18.46
N SER A 5 -4.82 7.21 -17.88
CA SER A 5 -4.51 7.31 -16.46
C SER A 5 -5.75 7.10 -15.59
N GLN A 6 -6.91 7.60 -16.01
CA GLN A 6 -8.16 7.40 -15.28
C GLN A 6 -8.61 5.95 -15.32
N ILE A 7 -8.43 5.29 -16.46
CA ILE A 7 -8.75 3.87 -16.61
C ILE A 7 -7.88 3.03 -15.70
N ARG A 8 -6.58 3.36 -15.64
CA ARG A 8 -5.63 2.66 -14.76
C ARG A 8 -5.99 2.86 -13.29
N LEU A 9 -6.30 4.07 -12.89
CA LEU A 9 -6.72 4.35 -11.53
C LEU A 9 -7.98 3.56 -11.16
N GLN A 10 -8.97 3.57 -12.04
CA GLN A 10 -10.22 2.84 -11.81
C GLN A 10 -9.96 1.34 -11.66
N ARG A 11 -9.07 0.80 -12.45
CA ARG A 11 -8.70 -0.61 -12.39
C ARG A 11 -8.10 -0.97 -11.02
N VAL A 12 -7.25 -0.10 -10.49
CA VAL A 12 -6.66 -0.30 -9.15
C VAL A 12 -7.73 -0.19 -8.07
N LEU A 13 -8.61 0.80 -8.16
CA LEU A 13 -9.66 0.99 -7.16
C LEU A 13 -10.61 -0.22 -7.12
N GLU A 14 -10.93 -0.80 -8.27
CA GLU A 14 -11.74 -2.01 -8.33
C GLU A 14 -11.07 -3.19 -7.63
N GLN A 15 -9.76 -3.34 -7.81
CA GLN A 15 -9.01 -4.38 -7.13
C GLN A 15 -8.95 -4.14 -5.62
N LEU A 16 -8.73 -2.91 -5.19
CA LEU A 16 -8.65 -2.59 -3.77
C LEU A 16 -9.95 -2.91 -3.02
N ARG A 17 -11.08 -2.88 -3.70
CA ARG A 17 -12.37 -3.26 -3.08
C ARG A 17 -12.42 -4.72 -2.66
N LEU A 18 -11.58 -5.56 -3.25
CA LEU A 18 -11.52 -6.98 -2.90
C LEU A 18 -10.71 -7.26 -1.65
N TYR A 19 -9.96 -6.26 -1.18
CA TYR A 19 -9.06 -6.42 -0.05
C TYR A 19 -9.53 -5.53 1.09
N GLU A 20 -10.12 -6.15 2.10
CA GLU A 20 -10.51 -5.45 3.32
C GLU A 20 -9.58 -5.85 4.44
N HIS A 21 -9.23 -4.89 5.27
CA HIS A 21 -8.40 -5.13 6.43
C HIS A 21 -9.00 -4.40 7.63
N PRO A 22 -9.12 -5.05 8.79
CA PRO A 22 -9.76 -4.43 9.94
C PRO A 22 -9.03 -3.19 10.46
N LEU A 23 -7.73 -3.08 10.23
CA LEU A 23 -6.91 -1.99 10.76
C LEU A 23 -6.46 -0.98 9.72
N LEU A 24 -6.57 -1.30 8.42
CA LEU A 24 -5.95 -0.50 7.37
C LEU A 24 -6.98 -0.01 6.35
N ASP A 25 -6.79 1.22 5.90
CA ASP A 25 -7.51 1.80 4.76
C ASP A 25 -6.62 1.80 3.54
N PHE A 26 -7.19 1.38 2.41
CA PHE A 26 -6.51 1.39 1.12
C PHE A 26 -7.13 2.44 0.22
N SER A 27 -6.29 3.24 -0.43
CA SER A 27 -6.71 4.18 -1.44
C SER A 27 -5.66 4.27 -2.54
N ALA A 28 -5.96 5.01 -3.58
CA ALA A 28 -5.06 5.15 -4.71
C ALA A 28 -5.28 6.49 -5.40
N ARG A 29 -4.24 6.97 -6.08
CA ARG A 29 -4.31 8.21 -6.86
C ARG A 29 -3.43 8.09 -8.09
N GLU A 30 -3.73 8.89 -9.08
CA GLU A 30 -2.87 8.99 -10.26
C GLU A 30 -1.53 9.61 -9.88
N LYS A 31 -0.46 9.07 -10.44
CA LYS A 31 0.87 9.60 -10.23
C LYS A 31 1.70 9.35 -11.49
N ASN A 32 2.07 10.43 -12.17
CA ASN A 32 2.72 10.34 -13.47
C ASN A 32 1.83 9.56 -14.44
N GLU A 33 2.34 8.52 -15.06
CA GLU A 33 1.55 7.65 -15.95
C GLU A 33 1.02 6.40 -15.23
N GLY A 34 1.37 6.23 -13.96
CA GLY A 34 0.97 5.09 -13.17
C GLY A 34 -0.01 5.46 -12.08
N VAL A 35 -0.05 4.63 -11.04
CA VAL A 35 -0.93 4.81 -9.89
C VAL A 35 -0.12 4.62 -8.62
N GLU A 36 -0.34 5.49 -7.65
CA GLU A 36 0.23 5.34 -6.32
C GLU A 36 -0.83 4.76 -5.39
N VAL A 37 -0.52 3.64 -4.75
CA VAL A 37 -1.40 3.04 -3.75
C VAL A 37 -0.99 3.56 -2.38
N ILE A 38 -2.00 3.90 -1.57
CA ILE A 38 -1.81 4.52 -0.26
C ILE A 38 -2.42 3.59 0.79
N ILE A 39 -1.61 3.20 1.77
CA ILE A 39 -2.04 2.36 2.89
C ILE A 39 -1.85 3.15 4.17
N LYS A 40 -2.93 3.34 4.92
CA LYS A 40 -2.84 4.04 6.18
C LYS A 40 -3.66 3.34 7.26
N PHE A 41 -3.32 3.60 8.52
CA PHE A 41 -4.04 3.03 9.64
C PHE A 41 -5.41 3.70 9.79
N LYS A 42 -6.45 2.91 10.05
CA LYS A 42 -7.81 3.43 10.20
C LYS A 42 -7.94 4.35 11.41
N ASP A 43 -7.27 4.01 12.50
CA ASP A 43 -7.34 4.78 13.73
C ASP A 43 -6.29 5.89 13.70
N ALA A 44 -6.74 7.11 13.47
CA ALA A 44 -5.85 8.27 13.37
C ALA A 44 -5.17 8.62 14.70
N SER A 45 -5.66 8.10 15.81
CA SER A 45 -5.03 8.35 17.13
C SER A 45 -3.76 7.52 17.32
N ILE A 46 -3.57 6.48 16.51
CA ILE A 46 -2.37 5.65 16.57
C ILE A 46 -1.31 6.28 15.67
N PRO A 47 -0.12 6.63 16.19
CA PRO A 47 0.88 7.36 15.42
C PRO A 47 1.70 6.45 14.51
N VAL A 48 1.07 5.90 13.50
CA VAL A 48 1.69 5.06 12.49
C VAL A 48 1.79 5.83 11.18
N HIS A 49 2.94 5.75 10.52
CA HIS A 49 3.14 6.43 9.24
C HIS A 49 2.25 5.84 8.16
N THR A 50 2.04 6.62 7.10
CA THR A 50 1.34 6.17 5.89
C THR A 50 2.34 5.53 4.94
N TYR A 51 1.95 4.43 4.31
CA TYR A 51 2.79 3.72 3.36
C TYR A 51 2.31 3.97 1.93
N TYR A 52 3.25 4.17 1.02
CA TYR A 52 2.96 4.42 -0.39
C TYR A 52 3.75 3.45 -1.26
N PHE A 53 3.13 2.94 -2.32
CA PHE A 53 3.87 2.21 -3.33
C PHE A 53 3.32 2.51 -4.72
N ASP A 54 4.20 2.45 -5.72
CA ASP A 54 3.87 2.83 -7.08
C ASP A 54 3.62 1.61 -7.95
N LEU A 55 2.60 1.71 -8.80
CA LEU A 55 2.32 0.75 -9.86
C LEU A 55 2.62 1.43 -11.19
N HIS A 56 3.47 0.82 -11.99
CA HIS A 56 3.85 1.38 -13.28
C HIS A 56 2.80 1.11 -14.33
N ALA A 57 2.73 2.00 -15.35
CA ALA A 57 1.72 1.90 -16.39
C ALA A 57 1.73 0.53 -17.07
N ARG A 58 2.90 -0.03 -17.36
CA ARG A 58 3.00 -1.33 -18.02
C ARG A 58 2.42 -2.46 -17.17
N ASP A 59 2.54 -2.38 -15.86
CA ASP A 59 1.98 -3.38 -14.95
C ASP A 59 0.45 -3.29 -14.93
N LEU A 60 -0.05 -2.06 -14.97
CA LEU A 60 -1.49 -1.79 -14.97
C LEU A 60 -2.17 -2.22 -16.26
N ASP A 61 -1.44 -2.19 -17.36
CA ASP A 61 -1.97 -2.55 -18.68
C ASP A 61 -1.78 -4.05 -19.00
N ASP A 62 -1.11 -4.79 -18.12
CA ASP A 62 -0.85 -6.21 -18.30
C ASP A 62 -2.14 -7.02 -18.17
N ALA A 63 -2.27 -8.07 -18.98
CA ALA A 63 -3.43 -8.97 -18.94
C ALA A 63 -3.55 -9.70 -17.61
N GLN A 64 -2.43 -9.89 -16.90
CA GLN A 64 -2.41 -10.57 -15.60
C GLN A 64 -2.28 -9.58 -14.45
N PHE A 65 -2.76 -8.37 -14.65
CA PHE A 65 -2.66 -7.30 -13.65
C PHE A 65 -3.20 -7.71 -12.29
N GLU A 66 -4.35 -8.37 -12.25
CA GLU A 66 -5.00 -8.73 -10.98
C GLU A 66 -4.08 -9.60 -10.12
N TRP A 67 -3.38 -10.51 -10.76
CA TRP A 67 -2.47 -11.42 -10.08
C TRP A 67 -1.20 -10.72 -9.61
N SER A 68 -0.59 -9.92 -10.46
CA SER A 68 0.60 -9.17 -10.07
C SER A 68 0.29 -8.10 -9.03
N PHE A 69 -0.91 -7.51 -9.09
CA PHE A 69 -1.37 -6.55 -8.09
C PHE A 69 -1.47 -7.21 -6.71
N GLN A 70 -2.06 -8.40 -6.63
CA GLN A 70 -2.18 -9.12 -5.37
C GLN A 70 -0.81 -9.36 -4.75
N ARG A 71 0.16 -9.80 -5.55
CA ARG A 71 1.50 -10.05 -5.05
C ARG A 71 2.17 -8.76 -4.57
N GLN A 72 2.05 -7.69 -5.35
CA GLN A 72 2.64 -6.40 -4.97
C GLN A 72 1.99 -5.84 -3.71
N LEU A 73 0.68 -6.00 -3.56
CA LEU A 73 -0.03 -5.55 -2.37
C LEU A 73 0.44 -6.33 -1.14
N TYR A 74 0.58 -7.63 -1.24
CA TYR A 74 1.05 -8.44 -0.11
C TYR A 74 2.49 -8.11 0.25
N ASP A 75 3.35 -7.88 -0.72
CA ASP A 75 4.72 -7.44 -0.45
C ASP A 75 4.73 -6.10 0.25
N ALA A 76 3.89 -5.17 -0.20
CA ALA A 76 3.78 -3.85 0.42
C ALA A 76 3.25 -3.94 1.86
N LEU A 77 2.27 -4.80 2.12
CA LEU A 77 1.76 -5.01 3.46
C LEU A 77 2.83 -5.58 4.39
N HIS A 78 3.60 -6.52 3.89
CA HIS A 78 4.72 -7.07 4.65
C HIS A 78 5.72 -5.98 5.01
N ASP A 79 6.11 -5.17 4.03
CA ASP A 79 7.06 -4.08 4.25
C ASP A 79 6.51 -3.05 5.23
N TYR A 80 5.22 -2.74 5.11
CA TYR A 80 4.58 -1.78 6.00
C TYR A 80 4.61 -2.27 7.45
N PHE A 81 4.28 -3.54 7.69
CA PHE A 81 4.31 -4.09 9.03
C PHE A 81 5.72 -4.13 9.60
N VAL A 82 6.71 -4.46 8.78
CA VAL A 82 8.12 -4.40 9.20
C VAL A 82 8.50 -2.97 9.58
N GLU A 83 8.11 -1.99 8.78
CA GLU A 83 8.40 -0.58 9.08
C GLU A 83 7.73 -0.11 10.37
N MET A 84 6.50 -0.57 10.64
CA MET A 84 5.82 -0.23 11.89
C MET A 84 6.63 -0.67 13.11
N PHE A 85 7.16 -1.88 13.07
CA PHE A 85 7.98 -2.40 14.17
C PHE A 85 9.26 -1.62 14.35
N ILE A 86 9.85 -1.14 13.27
CA ILE A 86 11.11 -0.40 13.34
C ILE A 86 10.88 1.03 13.86
N ARG A 87 9.75 1.64 13.50
CA ARG A 87 9.50 3.06 13.76
C ARG A 87 8.75 3.36 15.05
N THR A 88 8.14 2.36 15.67
CA THR A 88 7.46 2.61 16.94
C THR A 88 8.47 2.73 18.08
N PRO A 89 8.33 3.75 18.94
CA PRO A 89 9.27 3.92 20.05
C PRO A 89 9.35 2.72 21.00
N GLN A 90 8.22 2.08 21.25
CA GLN A 90 8.16 0.92 22.13
C GLN A 90 8.99 -0.23 21.57
N ASP A 91 8.90 -0.47 20.29
CA ASP A 91 9.66 -1.52 19.65
C ASP A 91 11.17 -1.26 19.71
N ARG A 92 11.57 0.01 19.53
CA ARG A 92 12.98 0.39 19.67
C ARG A 92 13.51 0.13 21.07
N ALA A 93 12.71 0.45 22.09
CA ALA A 93 13.08 0.22 23.47
C ALA A 93 13.27 -1.28 23.74
N ASP A 94 12.40 -2.10 23.24
CA ASP A 94 12.50 -3.55 23.40
C ASP A 94 13.73 -4.11 22.72
N ARG A 95 14.08 -3.61 21.54
CA ARG A 95 15.27 -4.03 20.83
C ARG A 95 16.54 -3.66 21.59
N GLN A 96 16.57 -2.47 22.14
CA GLN A 96 17.70 -2.01 22.93
C GLN A 96 17.86 -2.84 24.19
N ARG A 97 16.75 -3.18 24.83
CA ARG A 97 16.79 -4.01 26.04
C ARG A 97 17.33 -5.42 25.77
N LYS A 98 17.08 -5.93 24.58
CA LYS A 98 17.55 -7.25 24.19
C LYS A 98 19.02 -7.25 23.74
N GLY A 99 19.68 -6.11 23.76
CA GLY A 99 21.06 -5.99 23.36
C GLY A 99 21.29 -6.07 21.88
N LEU A 100 20.28 -5.74 21.11
CA LEU A 100 20.35 -5.78 19.65
C LEU A 100 20.79 -4.46 19.04
#